data_4c40275b35ed5212f6e2f655d343083f
#
_entry.id   4c40275b35ed5212f6e2f655d343083f
#
_cell.length_a   1.000
_cell.length_b   1.000
_cell.length_c   1.000
_cell.angle_alpha   90.00
_cell.angle_beta   90.00
_cell.angle_gamma   90.00
#
_symmetry.space_group_name_H-M   'P 1'
#
loop_
_entity.id
_entity.type
_entity.pdbx_description
1 polymer ?
#
loop_
_entity_poly.entity_id
_entity_poly.type
_entity_poly.pdbx_seq_one_letter_code
_entity_poly.pdbx_strand_id
1 'polypeptide(L)'
;MTVRLGFSIATHVEPEVLLIDEVLGVGDQAFQRKSSEKIEEFRRDGKTIIVVSQGLAAMQNMCQEVIWLEKGTLKMRGPSADVIAAYTGESYATHTERDADFRERWGTGEAHFNTVRLLNENGHAVERINTQDAASIELSITPQTRLVSPIIKVSIAKIGGETVWSTTSQNARPPIRALAEPTTMRVSLEHVPLLEGTYYISATCTDSTGTTEYDHCQNWVRIDVHQEHLFEDGLVSIPSTWTIQ
;
A
#
# COMPACT_ATOMS: atom_id res chain seq x y z
N MET A 1 25.17 -16.57 -12.45
CA MET A 1 26.10 -15.82 -13.32
C MET A 1 25.53 -15.53 -14.70
N THR A 2 24.88 -16.47 -15.36
CA THR A 2 24.38 -16.36 -16.75
C THR A 2 23.40 -15.19 -16.96
N VAL A 3 22.47 -14.97 -16.05
CA VAL A 3 21.46 -13.89 -16.13
C VAL A 3 22.10 -12.51 -16.10
N ARG A 4 23.12 -12.30 -15.25
CA ARG A 4 23.86 -11.03 -15.17
C ARG A 4 24.60 -10.71 -16.44
N LEU A 5 25.21 -11.73 -17.06
CA LEU A 5 25.91 -11.57 -18.32
C LEU A 5 24.94 -11.23 -19.45
N GLY A 6 23.79 -11.94 -19.52
CA GLY A 6 22.76 -11.67 -20.52
C GLY A 6 22.19 -10.25 -20.42
N PHE A 7 21.85 -9.79 -19.22
CA PHE A 7 21.39 -8.42 -18.99
C PHE A 7 22.45 -7.38 -19.35
N SER A 8 23.72 -7.60 -18.96
CA SER A 8 24.82 -6.70 -19.29
C SER A 8 25.03 -6.57 -20.82
N ILE A 9 24.90 -7.66 -21.55
CA ILE A 9 25.00 -7.63 -23.03
C ILE A 9 23.81 -6.88 -23.62
N ALA A 10 22.59 -7.20 -23.22
CA ALA A 10 21.35 -6.57 -23.72
C ALA A 10 21.35 -5.05 -23.51
N THR A 11 21.89 -4.58 -22.38
CA THR A 11 21.94 -3.15 -22.07
C THR A 11 23.05 -2.38 -22.79
N HIS A 12 24.08 -3.05 -23.33
CA HIS A 12 25.14 -2.41 -24.10
C HIS A 12 24.83 -2.29 -25.59
N VAL A 13 23.82 -2.99 -26.10
CA VAL A 13 23.45 -2.98 -27.53
C VAL A 13 22.54 -1.79 -27.89
N GLU A 14 22.12 -0.98 -26.93
CA GLU A 14 21.20 0.16 -27.11
C GLU A 14 19.97 -0.19 -27.97
N PRO A 15 19.14 -1.16 -27.56
CA PRO A 15 18.01 -1.61 -28.36
C PRO A 15 16.92 -0.54 -28.49
N GLU A 16 16.19 -0.53 -29.60
CA GLU A 16 14.95 0.26 -29.74
C GLU A 16 13.80 -0.35 -28.96
N VAL A 17 13.78 -1.68 -28.84
CA VAL A 17 12.78 -2.45 -28.08
C VAL A 17 13.52 -3.41 -27.14
N LEU A 18 13.26 -3.30 -25.85
CA LEU A 18 13.81 -4.18 -24.82
C LEU A 18 12.70 -5.13 -24.32
N LEU A 19 12.92 -6.44 -24.48
CA LEU A 19 12.04 -7.47 -23.94
C LEU A 19 12.67 -8.06 -22.68
N ILE A 20 11.96 -8.00 -21.55
CA ILE A 20 12.40 -8.48 -20.24
C ILE A 20 11.48 -9.59 -19.79
N ASP A 21 12.03 -10.80 -19.56
CA ASP A 21 11.31 -11.95 -19.06
C ASP A 21 11.84 -12.35 -17.68
N GLU A 22 11.05 -12.10 -16.62
CA GLU A 22 11.31 -12.42 -15.19
C GLU A 22 12.68 -12.00 -14.60
N VAL A 23 13.56 -11.36 -15.35
CA VAL A 23 14.98 -11.13 -14.99
C VAL A 23 15.17 -10.10 -13.87
N LEU A 24 14.18 -9.25 -13.59
CA LEU A 24 14.32 -8.13 -12.64
C LEU A 24 14.36 -8.56 -11.17
N GLY A 25 13.86 -9.75 -10.86
CA GLY A 25 13.89 -10.31 -9.50
C GLY A 25 15.14 -11.13 -9.17
N VAL A 26 16.04 -11.37 -10.13
CA VAL A 26 17.16 -12.31 -9.98
C VAL A 26 18.49 -11.57 -9.75
N GLY A 27 19.16 -11.90 -8.65
CA GLY A 27 20.47 -11.37 -8.30
C GLY A 27 20.52 -10.77 -6.89
N ASP A 28 21.69 -10.23 -6.51
CA ASP A 28 21.82 -9.49 -5.25
C ASP A 28 21.23 -8.07 -5.38
N GLN A 29 20.99 -7.43 -4.25
CA GLN A 29 20.40 -6.08 -4.18
C GLN A 29 21.19 -5.05 -5.01
N ALA A 30 22.52 -5.17 -5.06
CA ALA A 30 23.37 -4.26 -5.83
C ALA A 30 23.15 -4.41 -7.35
N PHE A 31 22.92 -5.63 -7.83
CA PHE A 31 22.61 -5.89 -9.22
C PHE A 31 21.18 -5.44 -9.57
N GLN A 32 20.22 -5.74 -8.71
CA GLN A 32 18.81 -5.31 -8.88
C GLN A 32 18.71 -3.78 -8.99
N ARG A 33 19.41 -3.04 -8.12
CA ARG A 33 19.46 -1.59 -8.19
C ARG A 33 20.04 -1.08 -9.51
N LYS A 34 21.19 -1.59 -9.94
CA LYS A 34 21.83 -1.19 -11.22
C LYS A 34 20.94 -1.53 -12.42
N SER A 35 20.25 -2.66 -12.39
CA SER A 35 19.33 -3.06 -13.45
C SER A 35 18.14 -2.12 -13.54
N SER A 36 17.54 -1.75 -12.38
CA SER A 36 16.44 -0.79 -12.32
C SER A 36 16.85 0.60 -12.80
N GLU A 37 18.04 1.08 -12.41
CA GLU A 37 18.59 2.36 -12.86
C GLU A 37 18.78 2.39 -14.39
N LYS A 38 19.26 1.29 -14.98
CA LYS A 38 19.46 1.18 -16.43
C LYS A 38 18.17 1.10 -17.22
N ILE A 39 17.14 0.42 -16.69
CA ILE A 39 15.81 0.37 -17.30
C ILE A 39 15.17 1.75 -17.28
N GLU A 40 15.31 2.49 -16.18
CA GLU A 40 14.81 3.85 -16.08
C GLU A 40 15.52 4.82 -17.03
N GLU A 41 16.81 4.62 -17.31
CA GLU A 41 17.56 5.33 -18.36
C GLU A 41 16.93 5.07 -19.73
N PHE A 42 16.70 3.81 -20.11
CA PHE A 42 16.05 3.46 -21.38
C PHE A 42 14.64 4.03 -21.51
N ARG A 43 13.88 4.07 -20.42
CA ARG A 43 12.56 4.68 -20.40
C ARG A 43 12.62 6.18 -20.66
N ARG A 44 13.59 6.89 -20.07
CA ARG A 44 13.82 8.32 -20.30
C ARG A 44 14.27 8.61 -21.73
N ASP A 45 15.03 7.71 -22.33
CA ASP A 45 15.48 7.80 -23.72
C ASP A 45 14.37 7.46 -24.75
N GLY A 46 13.14 7.19 -24.26
CA GLY A 46 11.98 6.91 -25.12
C GLY A 46 12.01 5.52 -25.76
N LYS A 47 12.79 4.58 -25.23
CA LYS A 47 12.83 3.20 -25.72
C LYS A 47 11.55 2.46 -25.34
N THR A 48 11.13 1.53 -26.20
CA THR A 48 10.01 0.65 -25.89
C THR A 48 10.47 -0.50 -25.00
N ILE A 49 9.83 -0.67 -23.83
CA ILE A 49 10.15 -1.73 -22.88
C ILE A 49 8.93 -2.62 -22.70
N ILE A 50 9.08 -3.92 -22.94
CA ILE A 50 8.06 -4.94 -22.73
C ILE A 50 8.54 -5.83 -21.59
N VAL A 51 7.76 -5.94 -20.52
CA VAL A 51 8.11 -6.73 -19.34
C VAL A 51 7.11 -7.86 -19.18
N VAL A 52 7.61 -9.08 -19.03
CA VAL A 52 6.83 -10.25 -18.60
C VAL A 52 7.27 -10.59 -17.18
N SER A 53 6.35 -10.58 -16.23
CA SER A 53 6.67 -10.86 -14.82
C SER A 53 5.47 -11.39 -14.07
N GLN A 54 5.72 -12.17 -13.02
CA GLN A 54 4.74 -12.56 -12.02
C GLN A 54 4.70 -11.58 -10.85
N GLY A 55 5.64 -10.64 -10.77
CA GLY A 55 5.72 -9.61 -9.74
C GLY A 55 4.78 -8.43 -10.01
N LEU A 56 3.50 -8.57 -9.71
CA LEU A 56 2.44 -7.61 -10.04
C LEU A 56 2.71 -6.20 -9.49
N ALA A 57 3.22 -6.10 -8.26
CA ALA A 57 3.57 -4.82 -7.64
C ALA A 57 4.69 -4.07 -8.43
N ALA A 58 5.70 -4.81 -8.92
CA ALA A 58 6.74 -4.24 -9.76
C ALA A 58 6.18 -3.78 -11.11
N MET A 59 5.29 -4.56 -11.72
CA MET A 59 4.61 -4.19 -12.97
C MET A 59 3.77 -2.92 -12.81
N GLN A 60 3.03 -2.81 -11.70
CA GLN A 60 2.19 -1.65 -11.43
C GLN A 60 3.01 -0.35 -11.34
N ASN A 61 4.21 -0.42 -10.75
CA ASN A 61 5.09 0.75 -10.59
C ASN A 61 5.89 1.08 -11.85
N MET A 62 6.20 0.09 -12.69
CA MET A 62 7.08 0.26 -13.85
C MET A 62 6.34 0.46 -15.16
N CYS A 63 5.16 -0.14 -15.33
CA CYS A 63 4.42 -0.17 -16.58
C CYS A 63 3.26 0.82 -16.56
N GLN A 64 3.12 1.63 -17.60
CA GLN A 64 1.94 2.47 -17.81
C GLN A 64 0.73 1.63 -18.23
N GLU A 65 0.98 0.62 -19.05
CA GLU A 65 -0.04 -0.25 -19.64
C GLU A 65 0.33 -1.72 -19.40
N VAL A 66 -0.65 -2.54 -19.09
CA VAL A 66 -0.50 -3.99 -18.89
C VAL A 66 -1.45 -4.74 -19.83
N ILE A 67 -1.00 -5.90 -20.25
CA ILE A 67 -1.76 -6.84 -21.08
C ILE A 67 -1.93 -8.13 -20.28
N TRP A 68 -3.18 -8.53 -20.04
CA TRP A 68 -3.51 -9.83 -19.48
C TRP A 68 -3.78 -10.84 -20.61
N LEU A 69 -2.97 -11.87 -20.65
CA LEU A 69 -3.14 -13.01 -21.56
C LEU A 69 -3.62 -14.24 -20.79
N GLU A 70 -4.66 -14.87 -21.26
CA GLU A 70 -5.13 -16.16 -20.73
C GLU A 70 -5.21 -17.19 -21.85
N LYS A 71 -4.47 -18.30 -21.70
CA LYS A 71 -4.40 -19.38 -22.70
C LYS A 71 -4.11 -18.87 -24.12
N GLY A 72 -3.21 -17.88 -24.23
CA GLY A 72 -2.82 -17.29 -25.51
C GLY A 72 -3.80 -16.26 -26.09
N THR A 73 -4.90 -15.96 -25.37
CA THR A 73 -5.91 -14.99 -25.80
C THR A 73 -5.81 -13.72 -24.96
N LEU A 74 -5.93 -12.57 -25.63
CA LEU A 74 -6.00 -11.27 -24.95
C LEU A 74 -7.33 -11.19 -24.16
N LYS A 75 -7.22 -11.09 -22.85
CA LYS A 75 -8.37 -10.92 -21.95
C LYS A 75 -8.64 -9.45 -21.67
N MET A 76 -7.60 -8.71 -21.35
CA MET A 76 -7.69 -7.29 -21.02
C MET A 76 -6.40 -6.57 -21.40
N ARG A 77 -6.52 -5.28 -21.74
CA ARG A 77 -5.43 -4.35 -21.95
C ARG A 77 -5.83 -2.97 -21.45
N GLY A 78 -4.96 -2.30 -20.74
CA GLY A 78 -5.23 -0.95 -20.23
C GLY A 78 -4.21 -0.51 -19.18
N PRO A 79 -4.54 0.55 -18.41
CA PRO A 79 -3.69 1.02 -17.33
C PRO A 79 -3.30 -0.12 -16.37
N SER A 80 -2.04 -0.11 -15.90
CA SER A 80 -1.49 -1.21 -15.10
C SER A 80 -2.35 -1.54 -13.86
N ALA A 81 -2.83 -0.51 -13.16
CA ALA A 81 -3.68 -0.69 -12.00
C ALA A 81 -4.97 -1.48 -12.32
N ASP A 82 -5.67 -1.11 -13.39
CA ASP A 82 -6.96 -1.68 -13.75
C ASP A 82 -6.83 -3.17 -14.18
N VAL A 83 -5.79 -3.46 -14.97
CA VAL A 83 -5.57 -4.82 -15.49
C VAL A 83 -5.06 -5.76 -14.40
N ILE A 84 -4.15 -5.28 -13.54
CA ILE A 84 -3.62 -6.08 -12.44
C ILE A 84 -4.73 -6.43 -11.45
N ALA A 85 -5.57 -5.48 -11.17
CA ALA A 85 -6.71 -5.67 -10.32
C ALA A 85 -7.69 -6.72 -10.88
N ALA A 86 -8.04 -6.64 -12.15
CA ALA A 86 -8.87 -7.64 -12.82
C ALA A 86 -8.20 -9.03 -12.83
N TYR A 87 -6.88 -9.08 -12.97
CA TYR A 87 -6.10 -10.32 -13.01
C TYR A 87 -6.04 -11.02 -11.66
N THR A 88 -5.91 -10.28 -10.55
CA THR A 88 -5.84 -10.86 -9.19
C THR A 88 -7.17 -11.43 -8.72
N GLY A 89 -8.23 -11.26 -9.50
CA GLY A 89 -9.58 -11.69 -9.09
C GLY A 89 -10.14 -10.82 -7.99
N GLU A 90 -9.49 -9.68 -7.72
CA GLU A 90 -10.08 -8.59 -6.97
C GLU A 90 -11.28 -8.11 -7.78
N SER A 91 -12.41 -8.77 -7.55
CA SER A 91 -13.69 -8.33 -8.09
C SER A 91 -13.95 -6.94 -7.57
N TYR A 92 -13.64 -5.94 -8.42
CA TYR A 92 -14.15 -4.60 -8.19
C TYR A 92 -15.68 -4.69 -8.29
N ALA A 93 -16.30 -4.90 -7.14
CA ALA A 93 -17.69 -4.51 -7.00
C ALA A 93 -17.72 -3.01 -7.28
N THR A 94 -18.20 -2.68 -8.43
CA THR A 94 -18.64 -1.43 -9.03
C THR A 94 -18.89 -0.24 -8.09
N HIS A 95 -17.86 0.26 -7.44
CA HIS A 95 -17.80 1.62 -6.89
C HIS A 95 -16.34 2.00 -6.65
N THR A 96 -15.64 2.38 -7.75
CA THR A 96 -14.35 3.06 -7.61
C THR A 96 -14.65 4.56 -7.54
N GLU A 97 -14.82 5.10 -6.36
CA GLU A 97 -14.74 6.54 -6.16
C GLU A 97 -13.26 6.91 -6.17
N ARG A 98 -12.76 7.37 -7.31
CA ARG A 98 -11.44 8.02 -7.42
C ARG A 98 -11.64 9.49 -7.09
N ASP A 99 -11.26 9.87 -5.90
CA ASP A 99 -11.17 11.27 -5.52
C ASP A 99 -9.80 11.84 -5.91
N ALA A 100 -9.74 13.18 -6.12
CA ALA A 100 -8.52 13.89 -6.50
C ALA A 100 -7.34 13.73 -5.51
N ASP A 101 -7.59 13.13 -4.36
CA ASP A 101 -6.65 12.93 -3.22
C ASP A 101 -6.04 11.53 -3.14
N PHE A 102 -5.98 10.75 -4.22
CA PHE A 102 -5.44 9.37 -4.21
C PHE A 102 -6.20 8.37 -3.32
N ARG A 103 -7.44 8.65 -2.95
CA ARG A 103 -8.31 7.73 -2.23
C ARG A 103 -8.84 6.67 -3.18
N GLU A 104 -8.74 5.43 -2.77
CA GLU A 104 -9.32 4.30 -3.51
C GLU A 104 -10.13 3.43 -2.55
N ARG A 105 -11.22 2.85 -3.04
CA ARG A 105 -12.07 1.95 -2.28
C ARG A 105 -12.50 0.79 -3.13
N TRP A 106 -12.41 -0.41 -2.57
CA TRP A 106 -12.90 -1.64 -3.19
C TRP A 106 -13.30 -2.67 -2.12
N GLY A 107 -13.87 -3.79 -2.55
CA GLY A 107 -14.28 -4.89 -1.69
C GLY A 107 -15.53 -5.56 -2.23
N THR A 108 -15.89 -6.71 -1.63
CA THR A 108 -17.06 -7.50 -2.02
C THR A 108 -18.36 -6.94 -1.47
N GLY A 109 -18.30 -6.01 -0.49
CA GLY A 109 -19.45 -5.26 0.01
C GLY A 109 -20.18 -5.87 1.21
N GLU A 110 -19.72 -6.99 1.80
CA GLU A 110 -20.33 -7.57 3.00
C GLU A 110 -20.16 -6.68 4.24
N ALA A 111 -19.21 -5.76 4.21
CA ALA A 111 -19.03 -4.71 5.20
C ALA A 111 -18.77 -3.38 4.51
N HIS A 112 -19.00 -2.28 5.23
CA HIS A 112 -18.76 -0.94 4.73
C HIS A 112 -18.24 -0.02 5.85
N PHE A 113 -17.05 0.57 5.66
CA PHE A 113 -16.56 1.61 6.54
C PHE A 113 -17.34 2.90 6.30
N ASN A 114 -18.06 3.38 7.30
CA ASN A 114 -18.79 4.65 7.24
C ASN A 114 -17.82 5.83 7.50
N THR A 115 -16.91 5.63 8.46
CA THR A 115 -15.90 6.63 8.83
C THR A 115 -14.58 5.97 9.15
N VAL A 116 -13.49 6.61 8.71
CA VAL A 116 -12.12 6.38 9.15
C VAL A 116 -11.54 7.76 9.44
N ARG A 117 -11.06 8.01 10.64
CA ARG A 117 -10.53 9.33 11.02
C ARG A 117 -9.47 9.24 12.10
N LEU A 118 -8.53 10.18 12.06
CA LEU A 118 -7.57 10.38 13.14
C LEU A 118 -8.18 11.33 14.18
N LEU A 119 -8.08 10.95 15.44
CA LEU A 119 -8.49 11.78 16.56
C LEU A 119 -7.26 12.13 17.39
N ASN A 120 -7.17 13.37 17.85
CA ASN A 120 -6.17 13.77 18.83
C ASN A 120 -6.49 13.25 20.23
N GLU A 121 -5.67 13.56 21.23
CA GLU A 121 -5.86 13.16 22.63
C GLU A 121 -7.21 13.60 23.23
N ASN A 122 -7.76 14.74 22.74
CA ASN A 122 -9.06 15.28 23.17
C ASN A 122 -10.26 14.66 22.43
N GLY A 123 -10.02 13.70 21.51
CA GLY A 123 -11.06 13.03 20.74
C GLY A 123 -11.59 13.84 19.54
N HIS A 124 -10.96 14.93 19.17
CA HIS A 124 -11.33 15.72 18.00
C HIS A 124 -10.65 15.17 16.74
N ALA A 125 -11.40 15.12 15.64
CA ALA A 125 -10.86 14.74 14.34
C ALA A 125 -9.85 15.78 13.86
N VAL A 126 -8.67 15.31 13.44
CA VAL A 126 -7.55 16.15 12.99
C VAL A 126 -6.89 15.55 11.75
N GLU A 127 -6.32 16.43 10.92
CA GLU A 127 -5.47 16.06 9.77
C GLU A 127 -3.99 16.37 10.05
N ARG A 128 -3.69 16.98 11.18
CA ARG A 128 -2.35 17.37 11.59
C ARG A 128 -2.07 16.92 13.01
N ILE A 129 -0.85 16.45 13.25
CA ILE A 129 -0.40 15.94 14.54
C ILE A 129 1.10 16.15 14.66
N ASN A 130 1.62 16.29 15.88
CA ASN A 130 3.07 16.34 16.09
C ASN A 130 3.65 14.95 16.36
N THR A 131 4.93 14.79 16.04
CA THR A 131 5.70 13.61 16.44
C THR A 131 5.58 13.40 17.95
N GLN A 132 5.35 12.14 18.37
CA GLN A 132 5.15 11.72 19.76
C GLN A 132 3.82 12.14 20.41
N ASP A 133 2.93 12.84 19.73
CA ASP A 133 1.58 13.10 20.25
C ASP A 133 0.80 11.79 20.46
N ALA A 134 -0.09 11.78 21.44
CA ALA A 134 -1.07 10.71 21.59
C ALA A 134 -2.22 10.90 20.60
N ALA A 135 -2.65 9.83 19.99
CA ALA A 135 -3.74 9.85 19.01
C ALA A 135 -4.57 8.57 19.03
N SER A 136 -5.67 8.56 18.31
CA SER A 136 -6.40 7.33 18.03
C SER A 136 -6.99 7.33 16.62
N ILE A 137 -7.05 6.15 16.01
CA ILE A 137 -7.73 5.96 14.72
C ILE A 137 -9.11 5.37 15.03
N GLU A 138 -10.14 6.10 14.68
CA GLU A 138 -11.52 5.68 14.84
C GLU A 138 -12.08 5.17 13.52
N LEU A 139 -12.70 4.01 13.59
CA LEU A 139 -13.34 3.31 12.49
C LEU A 139 -14.80 3.07 12.84
N SER A 140 -15.73 3.45 11.97
CA SER A 140 -17.12 3.01 12.06
C SER A 140 -17.42 2.11 10.87
N ILE A 141 -17.91 0.91 11.12
CA ILE A 141 -18.18 -0.11 10.11
C ILE A 141 -19.62 -0.63 10.26
N THR A 142 -20.30 -0.80 9.13
CA THR A 142 -21.63 -1.41 9.04
C THR A 142 -21.51 -2.72 8.26
N PRO A 143 -21.75 -3.89 8.88
CA PRO A 143 -21.85 -5.15 8.17
C PRO A 143 -23.20 -5.26 7.46
N GLN A 144 -23.22 -5.76 6.23
CA GLN A 144 -24.44 -6.05 5.47
C GLN A 144 -25.04 -7.41 5.89
N THR A 145 -24.19 -8.30 6.38
CA THR A 145 -24.53 -9.61 6.90
C THR A 145 -23.74 -9.86 8.17
N ARG A 146 -24.11 -10.88 8.94
CA ARG A 146 -23.32 -11.27 10.11
C ARG A 146 -21.96 -11.82 9.69
N LEU A 147 -20.90 -11.11 9.99
CA LEU A 147 -19.52 -11.52 9.75
C LEU A 147 -18.99 -12.31 10.94
N VAL A 148 -18.39 -13.47 10.68
CA VAL A 148 -17.79 -14.32 11.71
C VAL A 148 -16.28 -14.11 11.74
N SER A 149 -15.76 -13.68 12.89
CA SER A 149 -14.34 -13.42 13.12
C SER A 149 -13.66 -12.58 12.02
N PRO A 150 -14.25 -11.45 11.60
CA PRO A 150 -13.64 -10.61 10.58
C PRO A 150 -12.32 -10.04 11.10
N ILE A 151 -11.36 -9.88 10.18
CA ILE A 151 -10.09 -9.21 10.47
C ILE A 151 -10.19 -7.78 9.98
N ILE A 152 -10.02 -6.82 10.89
CA ILE A 152 -9.92 -5.41 10.55
C ILE A 152 -8.47 -5.01 10.66
N LYS A 153 -7.91 -4.45 9.59
CA LYS A 153 -6.55 -3.96 9.50
C LYS A 153 -6.56 -2.45 9.35
N VAL A 154 -5.67 -1.80 10.04
CA VAL A 154 -5.34 -0.38 9.87
C VAL A 154 -3.87 -0.27 9.53
N SER A 155 -3.54 0.60 8.58
CA SER A 155 -2.16 0.87 8.21
C SER A 155 -1.92 2.36 8.02
N ILE A 156 -0.68 2.77 8.26
CA ILE A 156 -0.17 4.10 7.94
C ILE A 156 0.95 3.92 6.92
N ALA A 157 0.85 4.62 5.81
CA ALA A 157 1.81 4.56 4.72
C ALA A 157 2.27 5.95 4.31
N LYS A 158 3.46 6.05 3.75
CA LYS A 158 3.94 7.26 3.10
C LYS A 158 3.36 7.40 1.69
N ILE A 159 3.38 8.59 1.13
CA ILE A 159 3.08 8.79 -0.30
C ILE A 159 4.01 7.90 -1.12
N GLY A 160 3.45 7.12 -2.04
CA GLY A 160 4.21 6.08 -2.76
C GLY A 160 3.95 4.64 -2.27
N GLY A 161 3.14 4.46 -1.21
CA GLY A 161 2.61 3.16 -0.79
C GLY A 161 3.48 2.37 0.19
N GLU A 162 4.62 2.90 0.62
CA GLU A 162 5.44 2.24 1.64
C GLU A 162 4.72 2.27 3.00
N THR A 163 4.34 1.09 3.50
CA THR A 163 3.70 0.93 4.81
C THR A 163 4.74 1.16 5.91
N VAL A 164 4.51 2.18 6.72
CA VAL A 164 5.35 2.50 7.89
C VAL A 164 4.91 1.72 9.12
N TRP A 165 3.61 1.52 9.27
CA TRP A 165 3.04 0.80 10.40
C TRP A 165 1.69 0.17 10.05
N SER A 166 1.39 -0.98 10.63
CA SER A 166 0.07 -1.60 10.55
C SER A 166 -0.26 -2.43 11.77
N THR A 167 -1.56 -2.55 12.05
CA THR A 167 -2.08 -3.44 13.09
C THR A 167 -3.38 -4.10 12.62
N THR A 168 -3.77 -5.19 13.28
CA THR A 168 -5.01 -5.89 13.01
C THR A 168 -5.84 -6.11 14.27
N SER A 169 -7.15 -6.30 14.08
CA SER A 169 -8.07 -6.63 15.16
C SER A 169 -7.77 -7.98 15.86
N GLN A 170 -6.88 -8.80 15.32
CA GLN A 170 -6.39 -10.02 15.97
C GLN A 170 -5.62 -9.71 17.27
N ASN A 171 -5.09 -8.49 17.39
CA ASN A 171 -4.45 -8.00 18.61
C ASN A 171 -5.46 -7.47 19.64
N ALA A 172 -6.75 -7.34 19.29
CA ALA A 172 -7.78 -6.80 20.17
C ALA A 172 -8.02 -7.70 21.40
N ARG A 173 -8.32 -7.05 22.51
CA ARG A 173 -8.71 -7.71 23.75
C ARG A 173 -9.96 -7.02 24.33
N PRO A 174 -11.12 -7.67 24.34
CA PRO A 174 -11.42 -9.01 23.85
C PRO A 174 -11.36 -9.11 22.31
N PRO A 175 -11.17 -10.33 21.74
CA PRO A 175 -11.13 -10.53 20.29
C PRO A 175 -12.51 -10.30 19.66
N ILE A 176 -12.52 -9.80 18.41
CA ILE A 176 -13.77 -9.61 17.65
C ILE A 176 -14.21 -10.99 17.11
N ARG A 177 -15.25 -11.56 17.72
CA ARG A 177 -15.77 -12.88 17.31
C ARG A 177 -16.82 -12.78 16.20
N ALA A 178 -17.57 -11.70 16.16
CA ALA A 178 -18.56 -11.44 15.12
C ALA A 178 -18.88 -9.95 15.04
N LEU A 179 -19.26 -9.50 13.84
CA LEU A 179 -19.88 -8.20 13.61
C LEU A 179 -21.25 -8.44 12.95
N ALA A 180 -22.31 -8.01 13.60
CA ALA A 180 -23.69 -8.17 13.12
C ALA A 180 -24.45 -6.84 13.06
N GLU A 181 -23.92 -5.79 13.70
CA GLU A 181 -24.51 -4.47 13.81
C GLU A 181 -23.47 -3.39 13.53
N PRO A 182 -23.89 -2.17 13.17
CA PRO A 182 -22.98 -1.03 13.03
C PRO A 182 -22.13 -0.86 14.29
N THR A 183 -20.85 -0.87 14.14
CA THR A 183 -19.89 -0.88 15.24
C THR A 183 -18.83 0.19 15.04
N THR A 184 -18.54 0.94 16.11
CA THR A 184 -17.41 1.88 16.14
C THR A 184 -16.28 1.28 16.95
N MET A 185 -15.07 1.32 16.39
CA MET A 185 -13.85 0.81 16.98
C MET A 185 -12.81 1.91 17.03
N ARG A 186 -11.87 1.78 17.97
CA ARG A 186 -10.78 2.74 18.10
C ARG A 186 -9.47 1.99 18.33
N VAL A 187 -8.46 2.37 17.58
CA VAL A 187 -7.07 1.95 17.76
C VAL A 187 -6.34 3.10 18.44
N SER A 188 -5.99 2.95 19.70
CA SER A 188 -5.27 3.97 20.46
C SER A 188 -3.78 3.86 20.23
N LEU A 189 -3.14 4.99 19.98
CA LEU A 189 -1.71 5.16 19.81
C LEU A 189 -1.25 6.05 20.97
N GLU A 190 -0.52 5.47 21.93
CA GLU A 190 0.01 6.24 23.07
C GLU A 190 0.96 7.34 22.61
N HIS A 191 1.75 7.03 21.58
CA HIS A 191 2.63 7.96 20.90
C HIS A 191 2.64 7.66 19.41
N VAL A 192 2.60 8.69 18.60
CA VAL A 192 2.79 8.58 17.14
C VAL A 192 4.25 8.86 16.82
N PRO A 193 5.09 7.83 16.63
CA PRO A 193 6.53 8.01 16.46
C PRO A 193 6.93 8.39 15.03
N LEU A 194 6.01 8.91 14.24
CA LEU A 194 6.29 9.33 12.86
C LEU A 194 7.05 10.65 12.86
N LEU A 195 8.05 10.76 12.00
CA LEU A 195 8.78 11.99 11.75
C LEU A 195 8.06 12.87 10.73
N GLU A 196 8.53 14.09 10.54
CA GLU A 196 7.90 15.09 9.67
C GLU A 196 7.62 14.53 8.26
N GLY A 197 6.39 14.74 7.81
CA GLY A 197 5.95 14.30 6.48
C GLY A 197 4.45 14.12 6.35
N THR A 198 4.04 13.81 5.13
CA THR A 198 2.65 13.46 4.81
C THR A 198 2.50 11.94 4.75
N TYR A 199 1.49 11.44 5.46
CA TYR A 199 1.15 10.02 5.54
C TYR A 199 -0.33 9.82 5.25
N TYR A 200 -0.70 8.58 5.00
CA TYR A 200 -2.07 8.18 4.72
C TYR A 200 -2.48 7.01 5.59
N ILE A 201 -3.69 7.08 6.15
CA ILE A 201 -4.31 5.98 6.87
C ILE A 201 -5.19 5.21 5.89
N SER A 202 -5.04 3.90 5.88
CA SER A 202 -5.89 2.95 5.17
C SER A 202 -6.54 1.98 6.15
N ALA A 203 -7.73 1.51 5.81
CA ALA A 203 -8.48 0.53 6.60
C ALA A 203 -9.00 -0.59 5.70
N THR A 204 -8.91 -1.84 6.17
CA THR A 204 -9.39 -3.02 5.44
C THR A 204 -10.20 -3.90 6.39
N CYS A 205 -11.32 -4.44 5.91
CA CYS A 205 -12.07 -5.49 6.56
C CYS A 205 -12.07 -6.74 5.68
N THR A 206 -11.61 -7.86 6.23
CA THR A 206 -11.53 -9.14 5.51
C THR A 206 -12.28 -10.24 6.23
N ASP A 207 -12.40 -11.39 5.58
CA ASP A 207 -12.84 -12.63 6.20
C ASP A 207 -11.83 -13.10 7.29
N SER A 208 -12.17 -14.17 7.98
CA SER A 208 -11.34 -14.74 9.06
C SER A 208 -9.99 -15.30 8.59
N THR A 209 -9.82 -15.52 7.30
CA THR A 209 -8.58 -16.02 6.68
C THR A 209 -7.71 -14.90 6.13
N GLY A 210 -8.26 -13.68 6.00
CA GLY A 210 -7.57 -12.54 5.37
C GLY A 210 -7.52 -12.60 3.85
N THR A 211 -8.30 -13.50 3.23
CA THR A 211 -8.27 -13.74 1.79
C THR A 211 -9.28 -12.91 1.03
N THR A 212 -10.50 -12.77 1.58
CA THR A 212 -11.59 -12.02 0.95
C THR A 212 -11.68 -10.64 1.58
N GLU A 213 -11.46 -9.60 0.81
CA GLU A 213 -11.65 -8.22 1.27
C GLU A 213 -13.14 -7.84 1.14
N TYR A 214 -13.77 -7.57 2.27
CA TYR A 214 -15.14 -7.09 2.33
C TYR A 214 -15.25 -5.60 2.01
N ASP A 215 -14.29 -4.82 2.50
CA ASP A 215 -14.15 -3.40 2.24
C ASP A 215 -12.71 -2.94 2.49
N HIS A 216 -12.16 -2.19 1.56
CA HIS A 216 -10.84 -1.59 1.65
C HIS A 216 -10.93 -0.11 1.32
N CYS A 217 -10.48 0.72 2.24
CA CYS A 217 -10.35 2.17 2.10
C CYS A 217 -8.87 2.52 2.06
N GLN A 218 -8.30 2.65 0.86
CA GLN A 218 -6.89 2.98 0.68
C GLN A 218 -6.66 4.48 0.69
N ASN A 219 -5.60 4.93 1.38
CA ASN A 219 -5.22 6.35 1.51
C ASN A 219 -6.39 7.25 1.95
N TRP A 220 -7.26 6.72 2.82
CA TRP A 220 -8.55 7.31 3.14
C TRP A 220 -8.47 8.59 3.95
N VAL A 221 -7.48 8.67 4.86
CA VAL A 221 -7.23 9.87 5.66
C VAL A 221 -5.80 10.32 5.43
N ARG A 222 -5.63 11.53 4.92
CA ARG A 222 -4.34 12.20 4.88
C ARG A 222 -4.02 12.76 6.25
N ILE A 223 -2.79 12.58 6.70
CA ILE A 223 -2.26 13.17 7.92
C ILE A 223 -0.92 13.85 7.65
N ASP A 224 -0.77 15.07 8.12
CA ASP A 224 0.49 15.82 8.09
C ASP A 224 1.11 15.79 9.50
N VAL A 225 2.29 15.18 9.60
CA VAL A 225 3.04 15.09 10.85
C VAL A 225 4.08 16.19 10.88
N HIS A 226 4.11 16.95 11.98
CA HIS A 226 5.12 18.00 12.25
C HIS A 226 6.06 17.53 13.34
N GLN A 227 7.32 17.94 13.18
CA GLN A 227 8.36 17.65 14.15
C GLN A 227 8.72 18.95 14.90
N GLU A 228 8.34 19.02 16.17
CA GLU A 228 8.74 20.12 17.04
C GLU A 228 9.89 19.69 17.94
N HIS A 229 10.98 20.47 17.95
CA HIS A 229 12.11 20.28 18.86
C HIS A 229 12.91 18.95 18.78
N LEU A 230 12.69 18.13 17.74
CA LEU A 230 13.45 16.93 17.48
C LEU A 230 14.37 17.16 16.27
N PHE A 231 15.61 16.69 16.35
CA PHE A 231 16.58 16.75 15.26
C PHE A 231 16.88 15.31 14.80
N GLU A 232 15.86 14.63 14.30
CA GLU A 232 15.95 13.27 13.81
C GLU A 232 15.57 13.21 12.34
N ASP A 233 16.24 12.38 11.57
CA ASP A 233 15.97 12.11 10.16
C ASP A 233 15.44 10.68 9.99
N GLY A 234 14.53 10.45 9.04
CA GLY A 234 13.99 9.13 8.75
C GLY A 234 12.48 9.08 8.70
N LEU A 235 11.90 7.95 9.07
CA LEU A 235 10.44 7.73 9.07
C LEU A 235 9.83 7.71 10.47
N VAL A 236 10.61 7.29 11.46
CA VAL A 236 10.14 7.11 12.84
C VAL A 236 11.17 7.64 13.82
N SER A 237 10.68 8.23 14.91
CA SER A 237 11.47 8.62 16.06
C SER A 237 11.70 7.42 16.97
N ILE A 238 12.96 7.17 17.31
CA ILE A 238 13.34 6.11 18.27
C ILE A 238 13.92 6.80 19.51
N PRO A 239 13.33 6.62 20.70
CA PRO A 239 13.85 7.22 21.91
C PRO A 239 15.33 6.88 22.12
N SER A 240 16.18 7.89 22.15
CA SER A 240 17.64 7.72 22.27
C SER A 240 18.22 8.75 23.25
N THR A 241 19.35 8.39 23.88
CA THR A 241 20.07 9.27 24.81
C THR A 241 21.54 9.32 24.45
N TRP A 242 22.10 10.50 24.33
CA TRP A 242 23.52 10.74 24.13
C TRP A 242 24.21 10.91 25.48
N THR A 243 25.28 10.16 25.72
CA THR A 243 26.12 10.30 26.92
C THR A 243 27.55 10.58 26.49
N ILE A 244 28.11 11.67 26.96
CA ILE A 244 29.54 11.99 26.79
C ILE A 244 30.29 11.39 27.96
N GLN A 245 31.26 10.52 27.68
CA GLN A 245 32.15 9.90 28.68
C GLN A 245 33.48 10.61 28.75
#